data_61cd23ee8478a20d57d21a1ad4c6f09a
#
_entry.id   61cd23ee8478a20d57d21a1ad4c6f09a
#
_cell.length_a   1.000
_cell.length_b   1.000
_cell.length_c   1.000
_cell.angle_alpha   90.00
_cell.angle_beta   90.00
_cell.angle_gamma   90.00
#
_symmetry.space_group_name_H-M   'P 1'
#
loop_
_entity.id
_entity.type
_entity.pdbx_description
1 polymer ?
#
loop_
_entity_poly.entity_id
_entity_poly.type
_entity_poly.pdbx_seq_one_letter_code
_entity_poly.pdbx_strand_id
1 'polypeptide(L)'
;MVMRAIKEFFNDGARIRRVIAEQRSGITVARTGSITGTSCLVLGGGGREYAIAWRLARSDSVESIDVVPGNPGVALFAHTLDFSPNDGARLQQHMAAAHIDLAIVGPDELIAEGMGDALRRGGVAVVGASREASKIEWSKTFAKELMRDAGVPYARWEAFRSADEARAALDRWTAPFVVKADGLAAGKGVTVCHTIDEARTALGTPPTNSGAVLFEEMLEGDEASLHALVDGETVVALPPAKDHKRVGDGDTGPNTGGMGAVSPTATLPDEDAQRICDELIAPIARALVARGTPYRGVIFAGLMGTADGFKVLEYNARFGDPEAQVILPRIGGDFAKLMLALGEGRLAAYVKEHPVRFSQRAYVDIALCAAGYPGVPKTGERIAGLDRLPENVFAFHGATRRLPDGAFATGGGRVMHIVANGATVSEARDLAYIGAERVTFEGKFYRSDIARGEVVAAA
;
A
#
# COMPACT_ATOMS: atom_id res chain seq x y z
N MET A 1 2.68 15.72 -29.04
CA MET A 1 2.05 16.38 -27.87
C MET A 1 2.26 15.60 -26.58
N VAL A 2 1.91 14.32 -26.51
CA VAL A 2 2.19 13.40 -25.37
C VAL A 2 3.66 13.39 -24.93
N MET A 3 4.60 13.51 -25.88
CA MET A 3 6.05 13.53 -25.65
C MET A 3 6.57 14.77 -24.92
N ARG A 4 5.87 15.90 -24.99
CA ARG A 4 6.27 17.13 -24.29
C ARG A 4 5.86 17.07 -22.82
N ALA A 5 4.65 16.58 -22.55
CA ALA A 5 4.16 16.31 -21.20
C ALA A 5 5.01 15.29 -20.44
N ILE A 6 5.48 14.22 -21.12
CA ILE A 6 6.41 13.23 -20.53
C ILE A 6 7.78 13.86 -20.20
N LYS A 7 8.28 14.79 -21.03
CA LYS A 7 9.56 15.49 -20.78
C LYS A 7 9.53 16.45 -19.61
N GLU A 8 8.41 17.11 -19.37
CA GLU A 8 8.23 18.05 -18.27
C GLU A 8 7.85 17.34 -16.96
N PHE A 9 7.31 16.11 -17.04
CA PHE A 9 6.91 15.29 -15.91
C PHE A 9 8.11 14.71 -15.10
N PHE A 10 9.29 14.68 -15.71
CA PHE A 10 10.49 14.05 -15.14
C PHE A 10 11.69 15.02 -15.18
N ASN A 11 11.71 15.98 -14.28
CA ASN A 11 12.75 17.00 -14.24
C ASN A 11 14.15 16.49 -13.78
N ASP A 12 14.35 15.16 -13.76
CA ASP A 12 15.68 14.55 -13.55
C ASP A 12 16.02 13.59 -14.71
N GLY A 13 16.18 14.21 -15.85
CA GLY A 13 15.82 13.71 -17.16
C GLY A 13 16.86 12.93 -17.96
N ALA A 14 18.07 12.62 -17.53
CA ALA A 14 19.06 11.98 -18.41
C ALA A 14 18.87 10.45 -18.49
N ARG A 15 18.53 9.79 -17.38
CA ARG A 15 18.47 8.33 -17.26
C ARG A 15 17.12 7.75 -17.68
N ILE A 16 16.01 8.40 -17.30
CA ILE A 16 14.67 8.02 -17.76
C ILE A 16 14.54 8.19 -19.26
N ARG A 17 15.21 9.18 -19.85
CA ARG A 17 15.33 9.34 -21.32
C ARG A 17 16.00 8.15 -22.00
N ARG A 18 16.97 7.51 -21.33
CA ARG A 18 17.67 6.33 -21.88
C ARG A 18 16.74 5.11 -21.88
N VAL A 19 16.04 4.82 -20.77
CA VAL A 19 15.06 3.73 -20.66
C VAL A 19 13.94 3.89 -21.69
N ILE A 20 13.38 5.09 -21.86
CA ILE A 20 12.32 5.37 -22.85
C ILE A 20 12.85 5.27 -24.30
N ALA A 21 14.08 5.65 -24.56
CA ALA A 21 14.69 5.60 -25.90
C ALA A 21 15.00 4.16 -26.33
N GLU A 22 15.47 3.33 -25.42
CA GLU A 22 15.76 1.90 -25.67
C GLU A 22 14.48 1.10 -25.89
N GLN A 23 13.38 1.39 -25.18
CA GLN A 23 12.06 0.77 -25.41
C GLN A 23 11.45 1.06 -26.80
N ARG A 24 11.84 2.17 -27.45
CA ARG A 24 11.33 2.55 -28.78
C ARG A 24 12.01 1.83 -29.93
N SER A 25 13.23 1.35 -29.72
CA SER A 25 14.00 0.72 -30.80
C SER A 25 13.65 -0.75 -31.04
N GLY A 26 12.84 -1.39 -30.17
CA GLY A 26 12.53 -2.83 -30.29
C GLY A 26 13.77 -3.72 -30.21
N ILE A 27 14.91 -3.17 -29.82
CA ILE A 27 16.17 -3.90 -29.77
C ILE A 27 16.25 -4.60 -28.41
N THR A 28 16.07 -5.91 -28.42
CA THR A 28 16.55 -6.77 -27.34
C THR A 28 18.08 -6.72 -27.40
N VAL A 29 18.70 -5.85 -26.61
CA VAL A 29 20.17 -5.81 -26.52
C VAL A 29 20.60 -7.06 -25.78
N ALA A 30 21.24 -7.97 -26.51
CA ALA A 30 21.97 -9.07 -25.89
C ALA A 30 23.00 -8.46 -24.93
N ARG A 31 22.88 -8.80 -23.63
CA ARG A 31 23.81 -8.33 -22.58
C ARG A 31 25.24 -8.81 -22.90
N THR A 32 26.06 -7.93 -23.45
CA THR A 32 27.51 -8.13 -23.61
C THR A 32 28.21 -7.01 -22.81
N GLY A 33 28.53 -7.29 -21.54
CA GLY A 33 29.26 -6.36 -20.66
C GLY A 33 28.73 -6.43 -19.22
N SER A 34 29.58 -6.29 -18.21
CA SER A 34 29.21 -6.28 -16.79
C SER A 34 28.31 -5.07 -16.49
N ILE A 35 27.01 -5.28 -16.50
CA ILE A 35 26.01 -4.29 -16.13
C ILE A 35 25.87 -4.35 -14.61
N THR A 36 26.08 -3.23 -13.93
CA THR A 36 26.16 -3.13 -12.45
C THR A 36 24.86 -2.67 -11.79
N GLY A 37 23.74 -2.72 -12.52
CA GLY A 37 22.43 -2.26 -12.03
C GLY A 37 21.51 -3.39 -11.56
N THR A 38 20.54 -3.06 -10.69
CA THR A 38 19.54 -4.00 -10.17
C THR A 38 18.34 -4.11 -11.12
N SER A 39 18.01 -5.33 -11.54
CA SER A 39 16.79 -5.63 -12.30
C SER A 39 15.66 -5.95 -11.33
N CYS A 40 14.59 -5.17 -11.37
CA CYS A 40 13.49 -5.21 -10.41
C CYS A 40 12.22 -5.76 -11.05
N LEU A 41 11.48 -6.59 -10.30
CA LEU A 41 10.14 -7.06 -10.63
C LEU A 41 9.15 -6.58 -9.57
N VAL A 42 8.04 -5.96 -9.98
CA VAL A 42 6.94 -5.57 -9.11
C VAL A 42 5.70 -6.37 -9.49
N LEU A 43 5.10 -7.07 -8.53
CA LEU A 43 3.88 -7.82 -8.74
C LEU A 43 2.67 -7.00 -8.30
N GLY A 44 1.68 -6.90 -9.19
CA GLY A 44 0.45 -6.13 -9.01
C GLY A 44 0.28 -5.01 -10.04
N GLY A 45 -0.84 -4.31 -10.00
CA GLY A 45 -1.17 -3.29 -11.01
C GLY A 45 -1.97 -2.11 -10.47
N GLY A 46 -2.07 -1.96 -9.15
CA GLY A 46 -2.78 -0.86 -8.49
C GLY A 46 -1.94 0.40 -8.28
N GLY A 47 -2.51 1.34 -7.53
CA GLY A 47 -1.84 2.61 -7.18
C GLY A 47 -0.60 2.40 -6.31
N ARG A 48 -0.62 1.43 -5.42
CA ARG A 48 0.52 1.00 -4.60
C ARG A 48 1.69 0.53 -5.46
N GLU A 49 1.44 -0.38 -6.40
CA GLU A 49 2.48 -0.91 -7.28
C GLU A 49 3.01 0.17 -8.22
N TYR A 50 2.16 1.10 -8.65
CA TYR A 50 2.62 2.29 -9.36
C TYR A 50 3.60 3.10 -8.51
N ALA A 51 3.27 3.38 -7.24
CA ALA A 51 4.12 4.14 -6.33
C ALA A 51 5.47 3.42 -6.07
N ILE A 52 5.45 2.09 -5.91
CA ILE A 52 6.66 1.27 -5.76
C ILE A 52 7.56 1.37 -7.01
N ALA A 53 6.99 1.13 -8.20
CA ALA A 53 7.72 1.21 -9.46
C ALA A 53 8.26 2.63 -9.71
N TRP A 54 7.45 3.67 -9.39
CA TRP A 54 7.84 5.07 -9.49
C TRP A 54 9.03 5.41 -8.57
N ARG A 55 9.05 4.85 -7.35
CA ARG A 55 10.15 5.08 -6.41
C ARG A 55 11.41 4.30 -6.80
N LEU A 56 11.28 3.08 -7.32
CA LEU A 56 12.38 2.32 -7.90
C LEU A 56 13.02 3.06 -9.08
N ALA A 57 12.21 3.61 -9.99
CA ALA A 57 12.69 4.35 -11.16
C ALA A 57 13.55 5.59 -10.81
N ARG A 58 13.50 6.04 -9.55
CA ARG A 58 14.33 7.15 -9.00
C ARG A 58 15.55 6.68 -8.22
N SER A 59 15.81 5.39 -8.21
CA SER A 59 17.02 4.82 -7.58
C SER A 59 18.15 4.71 -8.60
N ASP A 60 19.33 5.21 -8.25
CA ASP A 60 20.48 5.23 -9.15
C ASP A 60 20.98 3.83 -9.52
N SER A 61 20.75 2.84 -8.65
CA SER A 61 21.18 1.48 -8.85
C SER A 61 20.24 0.64 -9.73
N VAL A 62 19.07 1.15 -10.13
CA VAL A 62 18.12 0.40 -10.95
C VAL A 62 18.53 0.38 -12.42
N GLU A 63 18.57 -0.80 -13.00
CA GLU A 63 18.79 -1.02 -14.43
C GLU A 63 17.48 -1.16 -15.19
N SER A 64 16.58 -2.02 -14.68
CA SER A 64 15.29 -2.29 -15.32
C SER A 64 14.20 -2.48 -14.27
N ILE A 65 12.97 -2.20 -14.68
CA ILE A 65 11.77 -2.42 -13.85
C ILE A 65 10.74 -3.13 -14.73
N ASP A 66 10.38 -4.33 -14.33
CA ASP A 66 9.28 -5.10 -14.90
C ASP A 66 8.11 -5.10 -13.92
N VAL A 67 6.88 -4.95 -14.40
CA VAL A 67 5.68 -4.95 -13.56
C VAL A 67 4.64 -5.91 -14.14
N VAL A 68 4.09 -6.80 -13.31
CA VAL A 68 3.14 -7.83 -13.74
C VAL A 68 1.85 -7.80 -12.91
N PRO A 69 0.67 -7.61 -13.51
CA PRO A 69 0.46 -7.21 -14.90
C PRO A 69 0.78 -5.73 -15.14
N GLY A 70 0.93 -4.91 -14.08
CA GLY A 70 1.06 -3.46 -14.15
C GLY A 70 -0.23 -2.78 -14.58
N ASN A 71 -0.11 -1.51 -14.96
CA ASN A 71 -1.19 -0.71 -15.52
C ASN A 71 -0.67 0.22 -16.62
N PRO A 72 -1.54 0.84 -17.43
CA PRO A 72 -1.11 1.69 -18.54
C PRO A 72 -0.26 2.91 -18.14
N GLY A 73 -0.36 3.37 -16.89
CA GLY A 73 0.47 4.46 -16.38
C GLY A 73 1.89 4.02 -16.09
N VAL A 74 2.07 2.85 -15.50
CA VAL A 74 3.40 2.25 -15.26
C VAL A 74 4.13 2.03 -16.58
N ALA A 75 3.43 1.64 -17.64
CA ALA A 75 4.00 1.46 -18.98
C ALA A 75 4.60 2.73 -19.60
N LEU A 76 4.47 3.90 -18.96
CA LEU A 76 5.13 5.12 -19.38
C LEU A 76 6.62 5.17 -18.98
N PHE A 77 7.04 4.40 -17.97
CA PHE A 77 8.41 4.45 -17.43
C PHE A 77 8.99 3.09 -17.01
N ALA A 78 8.22 2.01 -17.04
CA ALA A 78 8.63 0.65 -16.76
C ALA A 78 8.05 -0.31 -17.79
N HIS A 79 8.56 -1.53 -17.84
CA HIS A 79 8.06 -2.56 -18.72
C HIS A 79 6.89 -3.30 -18.05
N THR A 80 5.75 -3.41 -18.73
CA THR A 80 4.58 -4.14 -18.23
C THR A 80 4.45 -5.49 -18.94
N LEU A 81 4.13 -6.53 -18.17
CA LEU A 81 4.02 -7.90 -18.66
C LEU A 81 2.56 -8.32 -18.70
N ASP A 82 2.05 -8.59 -19.89
CA ASP A 82 0.64 -8.95 -20.11
C ASP A 82 0.37 -10.43 -19.80
N PHE A 83 0.47 -10.79 -18.51
CA PHE A 83 0.02 -12.08 -18.00
C PHE A 83 -0.34 -11.98 -16.52
N SER A 84 -1.08 -12.96 -16.01
CA SER A 84 -1.45 -13.02 -14.60
C SER A 84 -0.20 -13.30 -13.74
N PRO A 85 0.03 -12.56 -12.63
CA PRO A 85 1.10 -12.89 -11.68
C PRO A 85 0.95 -14.30 -11.08
N ASN A 86 -0.24 -14.92 -11.13
CA ASN A 86 -0.49 -16.30 -10.73
C ASN A 86 -0.08 -17.35 -11.78
N ASP A 87 0.31 -16.94 -12.99
CA ASP A 87 0.92 -17.84 -13.98
C ASP A 87 2.39 -18.08 -13.60
N GLY A 88 2.59 -18.99 -12.64
CA GLY A 88 3.90 -19.29 -12.08
C GLY A 88 4.92 -19.78 -13.12
N ALA A 89 4.48 -20.46 -14.17
CA ALA A 89 5.38 -20.95 -15.24
C ALA A 89 5.92 -19.77 -16.06
N ARG A 90 5.05 -18.86 -16.51
CA ARG A 90 5.47 -17.65 -17.25
C ARG A 90 6.31 -16.74 -16.38
N LEU A 91 5.95 -16.60 -15.10
CA LEU A 91 6.71 -15.78 -14.16
C LEU A 91 8.13 -16.32 -13.96
N GLN A 92 8.31 -17.63 -13.74
CA GLN A 92 9.63 -18.26 -13.63
C GLN A 92 10.45 -18.14 -14.90
N GLN A 93 9.84 -18.37 -16.06
CA GLN A 93 10.50 -18.21 -17.37
C GLN A 93 11.00 -16.76 -17.55
N HIS A 94 10.16 -15.78 -17.23
CA HIS A 94 10.51 -14.37 -17.33
C HIS A 94 11.65 -13.99 -16.38
N MET A 95 11.57 -14.38 -15.09
CA MET A 95 12.62 -14.09 -14.11
C MET A 95 13.99 -14.63 -14.55
N ALA A 96 14.03 -15.85 -15.11
CA ALA A 96 15.26 -16.44 -15.60
C ALA A 96 15.81 -15.69 -16.83
N ALA A 97 14.94 -15.32 -17.78
CA ALA A 97 15.32 -14.62 -19.00
C ALA A 97 15.75 -13.16 -18.74
N ALA A 98 15.07 -12.46 -17.84
CA ALA A 98 15.34 -11.06 -17.50
C ALA A 98 16.40 -10.89 -16.38
N HIS A 99 16.91 -12.00 -15.81
CA HIS A 99 17.88 -11.97 -14.70
C HIS A 99 17.43 -11.04 -13.56
N ILE A 100 16.21 -11.27 -13.04
CA ILE A 100 15.65 -10.46 -11.96
C ILE A 100 16.44 -10.66 -10.67
N ASP A 101 16.91 -9.56 -10.09
CA ASP A 101 17.64 -9.55 -8.82
C ASP A 101 16.70 -9.36 -7.62
N LEU A 102 15.69 -8.50 -7.78
CA LEU A 102 14.76 -8.09 -6.72
C LEU A 102 13.32 -8.22 -7.17
N ALA A 103 12.48 -8.87 -6.37
CA ALA A 103 11.03 -8.89 -6.54
C ALA A 103 10.32 -8.25 -5.35
N ILE A 104 9.30 -7.43 -5.61
CA ILE A 104 8.44 -6.81 -4.59
C ILE A 104 7.00 -7.26 -4.85
N VAL A 105 6.40 -7.91 -3.83
CA VAL A 105 5.02 -8.41 -3.91
C VAL A 105 4.09 -7.35 -3.31
N GLY A 106 3.20 -6.79 -4.13
CA GLY A 106 2.27 -5.75 -3.71
C GLY A 106 0.96 -6.31 -3.14
N PRO A 107 0.18 -7.13 -3.87
CA PRO A 107 -1.14 -7.61 -3.45
C PRO A 107 -1.08 -8.62 -2.30
N ASP A 108 -1.99 -8.45 -1.34
CA ASP A 108 -2.19 -9.32 -0.19
C ASP A 108 -2.58 -10.75 -0.58
N GLU A 109 -3.43 -10.91 -1.60
CA GLU A 109 -3.81 -12.24 -2.10
C GLU A 109 -2.59 -13.04 -2.56
N LEU A 110 -1.68 -12.42 -3.32
CA LEU A 110 -0.46 -13.10 -3.78
C LEU A 110 0.45 -13.52 -2.63
N ILE A 111 0.55 -12.69 -1.59
CA ILE A 111 1.34 -13.00 -0.40
C ILE A 111 0.71 -14.16 0.37
N ALA A 112 -0.61 -14.12 0.58
CA ALA A 112 -1.36 -15.17 1.27
C ALA A 112 -1.33 -16.52 0.51
N GLU A 113 -1.22 -16.49 -0.82
CA GLU A 113 -1.04 -17.67 -1.67
C GLU A 113 0.40 -18.21 -1.66
N GLY A 114 1.36 -17.48 -1.07
CA GLY A 114 2.75 -17.92 -0.92
C GLY A 114 3.67 -17.52 -2.08
N MET A 115 3.33 -16.46 -2.80
CA MET A 115 4.14 -15.93 -3.90
C MET A 115 5.57 -15.58 -3.42
N GLY A 116 5.72 -14.99 -2.24
CA GLY A 116 7.02 -14.69 -1.65
C GLY A 116 7.91 -15.94 -1.50
N ASP A 117 7.32 -17.05 -1.08
CA ASP A 117 8.04 -18.33 -0.95
C ASP A 117 8.43 -18.92 -2.32
N ALA A 118 7.55 -18.80 -3.30
CA ALA A 118 7.79 -19.30 -4.66
C ALA A 118 8.96 -18.55 -5.33
N LEU A 119 8.98 -17.22 -5.23
CA LEU A 119 10.03 -16.38 -5.79
C LEU A 119 11.40 -16.62 -5.13
N ARG A 120 11.44 -16.77 -3.79
CA ARG A 120 12.69 -17.09 -3.05
C ARG A 120 13.25 -18.44 -3.47
N ARG A 121 12.41 -19.46 -3.68
CA ARG A 121 12.88 -20.76 -4.22
C ARG A 121 13.49 -20.62 -5.60
N GLY A 122 13.08 -19.62 -6.37
CA GLY A 122 13.68 -19.26 -7.67
C GLY A 122 15.01 -18.50 -7.56
N GLY A 123 15.51 -18.23 -6.35
CA GLY A 123 16.80 -17.57 -6.11
C GLY A 123 16.78 -16.04 -6.18
N VAL A 124 15.60 -15.41 -6.23
CA VAL A 124 15.44 -13.95 -6.28
C VAL A 124 15.37 -13.38 -4.87
N ALA A 125 15.94 -12.20 -4.63
CA ALA A 125 15.73 -11.44 -3.40
C ALA A 125 14.28 -10.92 -3.38
N VAL A 126 13.54 -11.17 -2.28
CA VAL A 126 12.08 -10.88 -2.25
C VAL A 126 11.70 -10.00 -1.07
N VAL A 127 11.07 -8.87 -1.36
CA VAL A 127 10.30 -8.08 -0.41
C VAL A 127 8.84 -8.53 -0.46
N GLY A 128 8.47 -9.33 0.53
CA GLY A 128 7.16 -9.97 0.67
C GLY A 128 7.25 -11.10 1.67
N ALA A 129 6.33 -11.19 2.62
CA ALA A 129 6.34 -12.22 3.66
C ALA A 129 6.22 -13.64 3.08
N SER A 130 6.62 -14.65 3.85
CA SER A 130 6.21 -16.04 3.60
C SER A 130 4.70 -16.17 3.83
N ARG A 131 4.07 -17.20 3.26
CA ARG A 131 2.67 -17.49 3.51
C ARG A 131 2.36 -17.61 5.00
N GLU A 132 3.21 -18.30 5.74
CA GLU A 132 3.02 -18.50 7.18
C GLU A 132 3.16 -17.19 7.97
N ALA A 133 4.18 -16.38 7.68
CA ALA A 133 4.39 -15.10 8.36
C ALA A 133 3.29 -14.08 8.01
N SER A 134 2.71 -14.14 6.80
CA SER A 134 1.63 -13.25 6.37
C SER A 134 0.27 -13.54 7.01
N LYS A 135 0.15 -14.60 7.82
CA LYS A 135 -1.06 -14.85 8.64
C LYS A 135 -1.47 -13.67 9.50
N ILE A 136 -0.56 -12.78 9.84
CA ILE A 136 -0.86 -11.54 10.56
C ILE A 136 -1.87 -10.63 9.83
N GLU A 137 -2.03 -10.76 8.50
CA GLU A 137 -3.02 -10.03 7.71
C GLU A 137 -4.27 -10.86 7.43
N TRP A 138 -4.10 -12.09 6.92
CA TRP A 138 -5.24 -12.86 6.42
C TRP A 138 -5.92 -13.73 7.50
N SER A 139 -5.39 -13.80 8.73
CA SER A 139 -6.08 -14.34 9.89
C SER A 139 -6.04 -13.36 11.06
N LYS A 140 -7.15 -12.66 11.26
CA LYS A 140 -7.28 -11.69 12.35
C LYS A 140 -7.20 -12.37 13.71
N THR A 141 -7.74 -13.59 13.84
CA THR A 141 -7.62 -14.41 15.04
C THR A 141 -6.15 -14.68 15.36
N PHE A 142 -5.37 -15.16 14.38
CA PHE A 142 -3.93 -15.39 14.55
C PHE A 142 -3.20 -14.10 14.95
N ALA A 143 -3.50 -12.96 14.31
CA ALA A 143 -2.88 -11.68 14.65
C ALA A 143 -3.16 -11.27 16.10
N LYS A 144 -4.42 -11.42 16.56
CA LYS A 144 -4.81 -11.10 17.93
C LYS A 144 -4.17 -12.03 18.97
N GLU A 145 -4.07 -13.31 18.68
CA GLU A 145 -3.34 -14.26 19.53
C GLU A 145 -1.86 -13.89 19.62
N LEU A 146 -1.26 -13.53 18.48
CA LEU A 146 0.15 -13.12 18.43
C LEU A 146 0.39 -11.82 19.22
N MET A 147 -0.51 -10.81 19.10
CA MET A 147 -0.46 -9.58 19.89
C MET A 147 -0.54 -9.86 21.38
N ARG A 148 -1.49 -10.73 21.80
CA ARG A 148 -1.64 -11.14 23.20
C ARG A 148 -0.33 -11.76 23.72
N ASP A 149 0.23 -12.73 22.99
CA ASP A 149 1.41 -13.47 23.39
C ASP A 149 2.67 -12.58 23.41
N ALA A 150 2.70 -11.56 22.53
CA ALA A 150 3.79 -10.58 22.44
C ALA A 150 3.60 -9.35 23.36
N GLY A 151 2.49 -9.23 24.09
CA GLY A 151 2.20 -8.11 24.97
C GLY A 151 1.93 -6.78 24.25
N VAL A 152 1.52 -6.83 22.98
CA VAL A 152 1.19 -5.64 22.19
C VAL A 152 -0.21 -5.13 22.54
N PRO A 153 -0.44 -3.82 22.78
CA PRO A 153 -1.76 -3.26 23.06
C PRO A 153 -2.74 -3.43 21.90
N TYR A 154 -3.94 -3.93 22.20
CA TYR A 154 -5.04 -4.14 21.24
C TYR A 154 -6.42 -3.95 21.91
N ALA A 155 -7.48 -3.86 21.11
CA ALA A 155 -8.86 -3.85 21.58
C ALA A 155 -9.27 -5.22 22.15
N ARG A 156 -10.04 -5.26 23.24
CA ARG A 156 -10.66 -6.52 23.72
C ARG A 156 -11.40 -7.21 22.57
N TRP A 157 -11.26 -8.53 22.45
CA TRP A 157 -11.83 -9.29 21.34
C TRP A 157 -12.30 -10.69 21.76
N GLU A 158 -13.17 -11.27 20.94
CA GLU A 158 -13.62 -12.65 21.04
C GLU A 158 -13.80 -13.21 19.61
N ALA A 159 -13.28 -14.42 19.36
CA ALA A 159 -13.40 -15.08 18.08
C ALA A 159 -14.46 -16.19 18.11
N PHE A 160 -15.16 -16.35 17.00
CA PHE A 160 -16.22 -17.33 16.78
C PHE A 160 -15.94 -18.09 15.49
N ARG A 161 -16.19 -19.40 15.47
CA ARG A 161 -15.95 -20.25 14.31
C ARG A 161 -16.98 -20.05 13.19
N SER A 162 -18.10 -19.42 13.52
CA SER A 162 -19.17 -19.13 12.55
C SER A 162 -20.02 -17.93 12.98
N ALA A 163 -20.76 -17.38 12.04
CA ALA A 163 -21.75 -16.33 12.31
C ALA A 163 -22.86 -16.78 13.29
N ASP A 164 -23.22 -18.07 13.31
CA ASP A 164 -24.23 -18.57 14.24
C ASP A 164 -23.72 -18.63 15.67
N GLU A 165 -22.47 -19.04 15.86
CA GLU A 165 -21.79 -18.98 17.18
C GLU A 165 -21.68 -17.53 17.66
N ALA A 166 -21.33 -16.59 16.77
CA ALA A 166 -21.28 -15.17 17.06
C ALA A 166 -22.67 -14.59 17.42
N ARG A 167 -23.74 -14.98 16.71
CA ARG A 167 -25.11 -14.57 17.04
C ARG A 167 -25.55 -15.01 18.43
N ALA A 168 -25.19 -16.23 18.84
CA ALA A 168 -25.50 -16.73 20.18
C ALA A 168 -24.71 -15.98 21.29
N ALA A 169 -23.65 -15.26 20.93
CA ALA A 169 -22.82 -14.51 21.86
C ALA A 169 -23.23 -13.03 22.00
N LEU A 170 -24.17 -12.53 21.19
CA LEU A 170 -24.53 -11.09 21.16
C LEU A 170 -24.96 -10.56 22.53
N ASP A 171 -25.65 -11.36 23.35
CA ASP A 171 -26.12 -10.95 24.68
C ASP A 171 -24.99 -10.71 25.68
N ARG A 172 -23.75 -11.15 25.38
CA ARG A 172 -22.56 -10.92 26.21
C ARG A 172 -21.80 -9.65 25.81
N TRP A 173 -22.19 -9.02 24.70
CA TRP A 173 -21.55 -7.83 24.17
C TRP A 173 -22.48 -6.61 24.29
N THR A 174 -21.90 -5.49 24.69
CA THR A 174 -22.61 -4.20 24.76
C THR A 174 -22.15 -3.34 23.60
N ALA A 175 -23.07 -2.82 22.81
CA ALA A 175 -22.76 -1.87 21.74
C ALA A 175 -22.35 -0.49 22.31
N PRO A 176 -21.46 0.27 21.63
CA PRO A 176 -20.93 -0.06 20.30
C PRO A 176 -19.75 -1.06 20.34
N PHE A 177 -19.65 -1.91 19.32
CA PHE A 177 -18.53 -2.79 19.10
C PHE A 177 -18.32 -3.07 17.59
N VAL A 178 -17.24 -3.73 17.21
CA VAL A 178 -16.87 -3.99 15.81
C VAL A 178 -17.01 -5.47 15.50
N VAL A 179 -17.70 -5.79 14.41
CA VAL A 179 -17.80 -7.14 13.84
C VAL A 179 -16.81 -7.24 12.67
N LYS A 180 -15.89 -8.22 12.73
CA LYS A 180 -14.89 -8.44 11.68
C LYS A 180 -14.97 -9.87 11.15
N ALA A 181 -14.97 -10.05 9.82
CA ALA A 181 -14.72 -11.35 9.21
C ALA A 181 -13.26 -11.76 9.40
N ASP A 182 -12.99 -13.02 9.76
CA ASP A 182 -11.63 -13.58 9.76
C ASP A 182 -11.27 -14.01 8.34
N GLY A 183 -10.25 -13.40 7.77
CA GLY A 183 -9.82 -13.60 6.38
C GLY A 183 -9.57 -12.29 5.63
N LEU A 184 -9.07 -12.42 4.40
CA LEU A 184 -8.96 -11.29 3.47
C LEU A 184 -10.36 -10.85 3.03
N ALA A 185 -10.65 -9.57 3.13
CA ALA A 185 -11.95 -9.01 2.81
C ALA A 185 -11.90 -7.66 2.10
N ALA A 186 -10.72 -7.23 1.64
CA ALA A 186 -10.51 -5.98 0.89
C ALA A 186 -11.20 -4.76 1.56
N GLY A 187 -11.09 -4.63 2.89
CA GLY A 187 -11.72 -3.57 3.68
C GLY A 187 -13.23 -3.72 3.91
N LYS A 188 -13.89 -4.74 3.32
CA LYS A 188 -15.35 -4.92 3.40
C LYS A 188 -15.80 -5.84 4.55
N GLY A 189 -14.86 -6.46 5.25
CA GLY A 189 -15.14 -7.41 6.34
C GLY A 189 -15.24 -6.77 7.73
N VAL A 190 -15.29 -5.45 7.85
CA VAL A 190 -15.30 -4.72 9.13
C VAL A 190 -16.53 -3.83 9.20
N THR A 191 -17.35 -4.04 10.23
CA THR A 191 -18.57 -3.25 10.48
C THR A 191 -18.57 -2.74 11.92
N VAL A 192 -18.60 -1.43 12.11
CA VAL A 192 -18.87 -0.80 13.41
C VAL A 192 -20.39 -0.91 13.65
N CYS A 193 -20.77 -1.51 14.78
CA CYS A 193 -22.15 -1.74 15.16
C CYS A 193 -22.49 -0.90 16.38
N HIS A 194 -23.35 0.11 16.21
CA HIS A 194 -23.80 0.97 17.30
C HIS A 194 -24.99 0.36 18.05
N THR A 195 -25.60 -0.69 17.48
CA THR A 195 -26.70 -1.43 18.10
C THR A 195 -26.49 -2.95 17.88
N ILE A 196 -27.15 -3.74 18.73
CA ILE A 196 -27.18 -5.22 18.59
C ILE A 196 -27.86 -5.63 17.27
N ASP A 197 -28.85 -4.89 16.80
CA ASP A 197 -29.55 -5.20 15.55
C ASP A 197 -28.66 -4.94 14.32
N GLU A 198 -27.80 -3.91 14.35
CA GLU A 198 -26.77 -3.72 13.35
C GLU A 198 -25.78 -4.90 13.32
N ALA A 199 -25.37 -5.40 14.50
CA ALA A 199 -24.50 -6.57 14.58
C ALA A 199 -25.18 -7.84 14.01
N ARG A 200 -26.47 -8.06 14.28
CA ARG A 200 -27.25 -9.15 13.66
C ARG A 200 -27.28 -9.03 12.15
N THR A 201 -27.47 -7.82 11.63
CA THR A 201 -27.48 -7.55 10.20
C THR A 201 -26.09 -7.81 9.60
N ALA A 202 -25.02 -7.31 10.22
CA ALA A 202 -23.64 -7.55 9.79
C ALA A 202 -23.33 -9.06 9.71
N LEU A 203 -23.74 -9.84 10.70
CA LEU A 203 -23.58 -11.31 10.73
C LEU A 203 -24.41 -12.04 9.68
N GLY A 204 -25.41 -11.39 9.08
CA GLY A 204 -26.25 -11.92 7.99
C GLY A 204 -25.70 -11.66 6.60
N THR A 205 -24.67 -10.82 6.45
CA THR A 205 -24.15 -10.36 5.16
C THR A 205 -22.72 -10.85 4.90
N PRO A 206 -22.35 -11.15 3.63
CA PRO A 206 -20.97 -11.47 3.30
C PRO A 206 -20.00 -10.29 3.62
N PRO A 207 -18.76 -10.60 4.02
CA PRO A 207 -18.16 -11.93 4.18
C PRO A 207 -18.37 -12.57 5.57
N THR A 208 -19.00 -11.87 6.52
CA THR A 208 -19.14 -12.34 7.91
C THR A 208 -20.08 -13.54 8.08
N ASN A 209 -20.97 -13.79 7.13
CA ASN A 209 -21.92 -14.90 7.18
C ASN A 209 -21.33 -16.26 6.74
N SER A 210 -20.09 -16.33 6.28
CA SER A 210 -19.53 -17.51 5.62
C SER A 210 -18.23 -18.05 6.22
N GLY A 211 -17.87 -17.64 7.44
CA GLY A 211 -16.61 -18.06 8.06
C GLY A 211 -16.50 -17.69 9.53
N ALA A 212 -15.29 -17.74 10.04
CA ALA A 212 -14.96 -17.26 11.37
C ALA A 212 -15.15 -15.74 11.47
N VAL A 213 -15.57 -15.29 12.65
CA VAL A 213 -15.92 -13.89 12.94
C VAL A 213 -15.25 -13.48 14.25
N LEU A 214 -14.83 -12.22 14.33
CA LEU A 214 -14.37 -11.60 15.56
C LEU A 214 -15.33 -10.47 15.97
N PHE A 215 -15.58 -10.37 17.26
CA PHE A 215 -16.08 -9.15 17.88
C PHE A 215 -14.91 -8.43 18.54
N GLU A 216 -14.86 -7.12 18.37
CA GLU A 216 -13.84 -6.28 18.99
C GLU A 216 -14.48 -5.06 19.65
N GLU A 217 -13.93 -4.64 20.78
CA GLU A 217 -14.23 -3.35 21.39
C GLU A 217 -14.03 -2.22 20.39
N MET A 218 -14.96 -1.30 20.29
CA MET A 218 -14.79 -0.08 19.52
C MET A 218 -13.80 0.84 20.25
N LEU A 219 -12.69 1.14 19.62
CA LEU A 219 -11.72 2.11 20.12
C LEU A 219 -12.09 3.51 19.65
N GLU A 220 -11.85 4.49 20.51
CA GLU A 220 -12.04 5.91 20.21
C GLU A 220 -10.70 6.62 20.14
N GLY A 221 -10.51 7.48 19.15
CA GLY A 221 -9.29 8.24 18.93
C GLY A 221 -9.03 8.54 17.46
N ASP A 222 -7.81 8.94 17.16
CA ASP A 222 -7.35 9.23 15.80
C ASP A 222 -6.58 8.06 15.20
N GLU A 223 -6.93 7.68 13.96
CA GLU A 223 -6.22 6.63 13.25
C GLU A 223 -4.88 7.13 12.70
N ALA A 224 -3.87 6.25 12.72
CA ALA A 224 -2.60 6.42 12.04
C ALA A 224 -2.16 5.13 11.38
N SER A 225 -1.41 5.25 10.29
CA SER A 225 -0.81 4.16 9.52
C SER A 225 0.70 4.17 9.72
N LEU A 226 1.26 3.11 10.33
CA LEU A 226 2.70 2.97 10.54
C LEU A 226 3.23 1.76 9.78
N HIS A 227 4.18 2.00 8.89
CA HIS A 227 4.86 0.96 8.13
C HIS A 227 6.26 0.74 8.67
N ALA A 228 6.72 -0.51 8.63
CA ALA A 228 8.10 -0.86 8.95
C ALA A 228 8.67 -1.86 7.95
N LEU A 229 9.94 -1.72 7.62
CA LEU A 229 10.74 -2.76 6.99
C LEU A 229 11.14 -3.76 8.07
N VAL A 230 10.86 -5.04 7.84
CA VAL A 230 11.10 -6.10 8.82
C VAL A 230 11.93 -7.21 8.18
N ASP A 231 13.06 -7.56 8.81
CA ASP A 231 13.95 -8.66 8.43
C ASP A 231 14.32 -9.44 9.69
N GLY A 232 13.61 -10.54 9.93
CA GLY A 232 13.72 -11.26 11.19
C GLY A 232 13.33 -10.38 12.38
N GLU A 233 14.26 -10.11 13.28
CA GLU A 233 14.05 -9.22 14.43
C GLU A 233 14.38 -7.75 14.15
N THR A 234 15.00 -7.46 13.00
CA THR A 234 15.31 -6.08 12.61
C THR A 234 14.06 -5.37 12.13
N VAL A 235 13.72 -4.25 12.75
CA VAL A 235 12.56 -3.42 12.42
C VAL A 235 13.01 -1.98 12.20
N VAL A 236 12.68 -1.42 11.04
CA VAL A 236 13.03 -0.06 10.64
C VAL A 236 11.77 0.69 10.25
N ALA A 237 11.42 1.73 10.98
CA ALA A 237 10.25 2.54 10.71
C ALA A 237 10.33 3.23 9.35
N LEU A 238 9.18 3.37 8.70
CA LEU A 238 8.95 4.23 7.55
C LEU A 238 8.13 5.46 7.98
N PRO A 239 8.03 6.52 7.13
CA PRO A 239 7.23 7.69 7.47
C PRO A 239 5.80 7.31 7.85
N PRO A 240 5.25 7.79 8.96
CA PRO A 240 3.84 7.61 9.30
C PRO A 240 2.93 8.30 8.29
N ALA A 241 1.70 7.80 8.17
CA ALA A 241 0.67 8.38 7.33
C ALA A 241 -0.70 8.31 8.02
N LYS A 242 -1.68 9.01 7.47
CA LYS A 242 -3.09 8.88 7.82
C LYS A 242 -3.89 8.64 6.54
N ASP A 243 -4.67 7.56 6.53
CA ASP A 243 -5.62 7.22 5.48
C ASP A 243 -7.02 7.74 5.81
N HIS A 244 -7.84 7.99 4.80
CA HIS A 244 -9.23 8.38 4.91
C HIS A 244 -10.11 7.28 4.33
N LYS A 245 -10.55 6.35 5.18
CA LYS A 245 -11.18 5.08 4.77
C LYS A 245 -12.64 5.20 4.32
N ARG A 246 -13.39 6.17 4.84
CA ARG A 246 -14.82 6.35 4.50
C ARG A 246 -14.98 7.06 3.17
N VAL A 247 -16.04 6.67 2.42
CA VAL A 247 -16.28 7.17 1.06
C VAL A 247 -16.66 8.65 1.01
N GLY A 248 -17.35 9.17 2.02
CA GLY A 248 -17.88 10.52 2.07
C GLY A 248 -17.14 11.45 3.01
N ASP A 249 -17.26 12.74 2.76
CA ASP A 249 -16.74 13.81 3.61
C ASP A 249 -17.22 13.65 5.05
N GLY A 250 -16.39 14.04 6.02
CA GLY A 250 -16.66 13.90 7.45
C GLY A 250 -16.71 12.45 7.92
N ASP A 251 -15.96 11.56 7.25
CA ASP A 251 -15.89 10.12 7.54
C ASP A 251 -17.27 9.45 7.57
N THR A 252 -18.08 9.74 6.55
CA THR A 252 -19.44 9.19 6.39
C THR A 252 -19.50 8.09 5.32
N GLY A 253 -20.56 7.28 5.39
CA GLY A 253 -20.79 6.20 4.42
C GLY A 253 -19.94 4.94 4.67
N PRO A 254 -19.91 3.99 3.72
CA PRO A 254 -19.18 2.74 3.84
C PRO A 254 -17.66 2.92 3.82
N ASN A 255 -16.95 1.93 4.38
CA ASN A 255 -15.50 1.81 4.22
C ASN A 255 -15.13 1.52 2.75
N THR A 256 -13.95 1.98 2.37
CA THR A 256 -13.35 1.80 1.05
C THR A 256 -11.94 1.26 1.19
N GLY A 257 -11.21 1.13 0.10
CA GLY A 257 -9.76 0.89 0.12
C GLY A 257 -8.92 2.14 0.46
N GLY A 258 -9.54 3.26 0.85
CA GLY A 258 -8.91 4.57 1.08
C GLY A 258 -9.28 5.58 0.01
N MET A 259 -9.71 6.77 0.44
CA MET A 259 -10.10 7.88 -0.42
C MET A 259 -8.99 8.93 -0.59
N GLY A 260 -7.86 8.70 0.08
CA GLY A 260 -6.68 9.53 0.05
C GLY A 260 -5.90 9.40 1.34
N ALA A 261 -4.66 9.88 1.32
CA ALA A 261 -3.75 9.80 2.46
C ALA A 261 -2.89 11.06 2.60
N VAL A 262 -2.29 11.20 3.76
CA VAL A 262 -1.35 12.30 4.06
C VAL A 262 -0.15 11.79 4.85
N SER A 263 1.02 12.33 4.57
CA SER A 263 2.26 12.12 5.33
C SER A 263 3.14 13.38 5.24
N PRO A 264 3.64 13.92 6.36
CA PRO A 264 3.48 13.48 7.74
C PRO A 264 2.06 13.69 8.26
N THR A 265 1.74 13.10 9.42
CA THR A 265 0.46 13.26 10.12
C THR A 265 0.69 13.75 11.54
N ALA A 266 -0.26 14.53 12.05
CA ALA A 266 -0.23 15.03 13.44
C ALA A 266 -0.49 13.92 14.47
N THR A 267 -1.21 12.87 14.09
CA THR A 267 -1.57 11.76 14.99
C THR A 267 -0.33 10.96 15.42
N LEU A 268 0.65 10.77 14.53
CA LEU A 268 1.91 10.10 14.80
C LEU A 268 3.05 10.86 14.11
N PRO A 269 3.77 11.72 14.82
CA PRO A 269 4.92 12.45 14.29
C PRO A 269 6.08 11.55 13.84
N ASP A 270 6.87 12.01 12.86
CA ASP A 270 8.00 11.26 12.30
C ASP A 270 9.04 10.83 13.35
N GLU A 271 9.28 11.69 14.34
CA GLU A 271 10.22 11.45 15.45
C GLU A 271 9.82 10.30 16.36
N ASP A 272 8.53 10.02 16.46
CA ASP A 272 8.00 8.92 17.26
C ASP A 272 7.93 7.60 16.47
N ALA A 273 8.08 7.62 15.17
CA ALA A 273 7.86 6.45 14.30
C ALA A 273 8.66 5.21 14.74
N GLN A 274 9.98 5.37 15.01
CA GLN A 274 10.80 4.23 15.42
C GLN A 274 10.43 3.73 16.82
N ARG A 275 10.18 4.62 17.78
CA ARG A 275 9.73 4.25 19.12
C ARG A 275 8.45 3.44 19.09
N ILE A 276 7.45 3.88 18.33
CA ILE A 276 6.17 3.15 18.19
C ILE A 276 6.36 1.83 17.42
N CYS A 277 7.26 1.76 16.44
CA CYS A 277 7.66 0.48 15.82
C CYS A 277 8.26 -0.49 16.84
N ASP A 278 9.13 -0.01 17.73
CA ASP A 278 9.77 -0.83 18.76
C ASP A 278 8.77 -1.35 19.79
N GLU A 279 7.72 -0.58 20.07
CA GLU A 279 6.64 -0.93 20.98
C GLU A 279 5.61 -1.89 20.36
N LEU A 280 5.24 -1.70 19.07
CA LEU A 280 4.08 -2.37 18.49
C LEU A 280 4.43 -3.36 17.37
N ILE A 281 5.51 -3.18 16.63
CA ILE A 281 5.87 -4.06 15.49
C ILE A 281 7.02 -5.01 15.86
N ALA A 282 8.05 -4.52 16.54
CA ALA A 282 9.19 -5.36 16.90
C ALA A 282 8.83 -6.56 17.79
N PRO A 283 7.90 -6.49 18.77
CA PRO A 283 7.45 -7.66 19.52
C PRO A 283 6.81 -8.73 18.62
N ILE A 284 6.04 -8.31 17.60
CA ILE A 284 5.44 -9.23 16.62
C ILE A 284 6.51 -9.91 15.77
N ALA A 285 7.52 -9.16 15.30
CA ALA A 285 8.63 -9.69 14.54
C ALA A 285 9.38 -10.76 15.33
N ARG A 286 9.72 -10.49 16.61
CA ARG A 286 10.33 -11.46 17.53
C ARG A 286 9.46 -12.69 17.78
N ALA A 287 8.16 -12.50 17.96
CA ALA A 287 7.24 -13.62 18.19
C ALA A 287 7.11 -14.52 16.95
N LEU A 288 7.18 -13.97 15.73
CA LEU A 288 7.22 -14.75 14.49
C LEU A 288 8.54 -15.51 14.36
N VAL A 289 9.69 -14.92 14.73
CA VAL A 289 10.98 -15.62 14.77
C VAL A 289 10.94 -16.79 15.76
N ALA A 290 10.42 -16.56 16.96
CA ALA A 290 10.28 -17.60 17.98
C ALA A 290 9.38 -18.77 17.55
N ARG A 291 8.42 -18.52 16.68
CA ARG A 291 7.54 -19.54 16.05
C ARG A 291 8.17 -20.22 14.82
N GLY A 292 9.40 -19.88 14.45
CA GLY A 292 10.09 -20.44 13.28
C GLY A 292 9.60 -19.91 11.93
N THR A 293 8.87 -18.80 11.93
CA THR A 293 8.33 -18.13 10.73
C THR A 293 8.82 -16.69 10.64
N PRO A 294 10.15 -16.45 10.53
CA PRO A 294 10.70 -15.10 10.50
C PRO A 294 10.07 -14.28 9.37
N TYR A 295 9.72 -13.03 9.68
CA TYR A 295 9.15 -12.11 8.71
C TYR A 295 10.24 -11.47 7.86
N ARG A 296 9.97 -11.30 6.56
CA ARG A 296 10.81 -10.53 5.65
C ARG A 296 9.94 -9.76 4.66
N GLY A 297 9.90 -8.44 4.80
CA GLY A 297 9.06 -7.59 3.98
C GLY A 297 8.59 -6.35 4.73
N VAL A 298 7.41 -5.87 4.41
CA VAL A 298 6.80 -4.69 5.04
C VAL A 298 5.66 -5.13 5.95
N ILE A 299 5.69 -4.72 7.21
CA ILE A 299 4.52 -4.76 8.10
C ILE A 299 3.91 -3.37 8.12
N PHE A 300 2.63 -3.29 7.82
CA PHE A 300 1.81 -2.11 8.03
C PHE A 300 0.90 -2.34 9.24
N ALA A 301 1.04 -1.51 10.27
CA ALA A 301 0.18 -1.48 11.44
C ALA A 301 -0.83 -0.34 11.31
N GLY A 302 -2.12 -0.69 11.27
CA GLY A 302 -3.21 0.26 11.48
C GLY A 302 -3.35 0.52 12.99
N LEU A 303 -3.22 1.77 13.40
CA LEU A 303 -3.16 2.18 14.79
C LEU A 303 -4.33 3.08 15.16
N MET A 304 -4.78 2.99 16.42
CA MET A 304 -5.68 3.96 17.04
C MET A 304 -4.92 4.67 18.17
N GLY A 305 -4.75 5.99 18.08
CA GLY A 305 -4.22 6.83 19.15
C GLY A 305 -5.33 7.10 20.17
N THR A 306 -5.29 6.39 21.29
CA THR A 306 -6.26 6.52 22.38
C THR A 306 -5.69 7.36 23.52
N ALA A 307 -6.51 7.71 24.53
CA ALA A 307 -6.05 8.38 25.74
C ALA A 307 -4.96 7.61 26.50
N ASP A 308 -4.92 6.26 26.35
CA ASP A 308 -3.96 5.38 27.01
C ASP A 308 -2.75 5.05 26.12
N GLY A 309 -2.58 5.71 24.98
CA GLY A 309 -1.54 5.45 23.99
C GLY A 309 -2.06 4.72 22.75
N PHE A 310 -1.14 4.27 21.90
CA PHE A 310 -1.52 3.59 20.67
C PHE A 310 -1.93 2.12 20.91
N LYS A 311 -3.03 1.73 20.27
CA LYS A 311 -3.47 0.32 20.17
C LYS A 311 -3.52 -0.12 18.71
N VAL A 312 -3.17 -1.38 18.46
CA VAL A 312 -3.19 -1.94 17.11
C VAL A 312 -4.61 -2.38 16.72
N LEU A 313 -5.09 -1.85 15.60
CA LEU A 313 -6.36 -2.24 14.98
C LEU A 313 -6.19 -3.52 14.16
N GLU A 314 -5.14 -3.55 13.32
CA GLU A 314 -4.79 -4.67 12.44
C GLU A 314 -3.34 -4.58 11.97
N TYR A 315 -2.78 -5.71 11.50
CA TYR A 315 -1.56 -5.74 10.72
C TYR A 315 -1.86 -6.14 9.28
N ASN A 316 -1.12 -5.54 8.35
CA ASN A 316 -1.11 -5.91 6.95
C ASN A 316 0.32 -6.30 6.54
N ALA A 317 0.46 -7.34 5.72
CA ALA A 317 1.75 -7.94 5.36
C ALA A 317 2.39 -7.33 4.11
N ARG A 318 2.12 -6.06 3.85
CA ARG A 318 2.49 -5.34 2.63
C ARG A 318 2.44 -3.84 2.84
N PHE A 319 2.87 -3.07 1.82
CA PHE A 319 2.60 -1.64 1.79
C PHE A 319 1.09 -1.37 1.77
N GLY A 320 0.65 -0.29 2.42
CA GLY A 320 -0.72 0.22 2.34
C GLY A 320 -1.03 0.81 0.96
N ASP A 321 -2.31 0.96 0.68
CA ASP A 321 -2.85 1.61 -0.51
C ASP A 321 -4.12 2.38 -0.09
N PRO A 322 -4.06 3.72 0.13
CA PRO A 322 -3.16 4.66 -0.56
C PRO A 322 -1.93 5.16 0.21
N GLU A 323 -1.51 4.57 1.31
CA GLU A 323 -0.40 5.10 2.10
C GLU A 323 0.94 5.08 1.34
N ALA A 324 1.19 4.04 0.53
CA ALA A 324 2.42 3.94 -0.28
C ALA A 324 2.63 5.18 -1.17
N GLN A 325 1.55 5.78 -1.66
CA GLN A 325 1.57 6.95 -2.53
C GLN A 325 2.14 8.20 -1.84
N VAL A 326 2.04 8.27 -0.52
CA VAL A 326 2.53 9.43 0.27
C VAL A 326 3.79 9.12 1.09
N ILE A 327 4.04 7.85 1.46
CA ILE A 327 5.23 7.49 2.26
C ILE A 327 6.46 7.21 1.38
N LEU A 328 6.30 6.50 0.26
CA LEU A 328 7.43 6.12 -0.60
C LEU A 328 8.19 7.33 -1.16
N PRO A 329 7.55 8.42 -1.59
CA PRO A 329 8.24 9.63 -2.02
C PRO A 329 9.05 10.30 -0.90
N ARG A 330 8.73 10.05 0.37
CA ARG A 330 9.44 10.62 1.52
C ARG A 330 10.68 9.83 1.93
N ILE A 331 10.85 8.60 1.46
CA ILE A 331 12.02 7.78 1.80
C ILE A 331 13.23 8.28 1.01
N GLY A 332 14.26 8.75 1.70
CA GLY A 332 15.52 9.22 1.10
C GLY A 332 16.44 8.08 0.67
N GLY A 333 17.50 8.44 -0.07
CA GLY A 333 18.54 7.50 -0.51
C GLY A 333 18.12 6.60 -1.69
N ASP A 334 18.93 5.58 -1.96
CA ASP A 334 18.67 4.59 -3.02
C ASP A 334 17.69 3.52 -2.53
N PHE A 335 16.44 3.64 -2.95
CA PHE A 335 15.36 2.76 -2.51
C PHE A 335 15.53 1.31 -2.99
N ALA A 336 16.09 1.11 -4.19
CA ALA A 336 16.31 -0.24 -4.69
C ALA A 336 17.37 -0.99 -3.88
N LYS A 337 18.47 -0.32 -3.47
CA LYS A 337 19.48 -0.93 -2.59
C LYS A 337 18.89 -1.28 -1.22
N LEU A 338 18.04 -0.41 -0.66
CA LEU A 338 17.34 -0.67 0.59
C LEU A 338 16.43 -1.89 0.48
N MET A 339 15.63 -1.98 -0.59
CA MET A 339 14.73 -3.12 -0.84
C MET A 339 15.51 -4.41 -1.16
N LEU A 340 16.63 -4.31 -1.88
CA LEU A 340 17.51 -5.46 -2.14
C LEU A 340 18.11 -5.99 -0.85
N ALA A 341 18.64 -5.12 0.02
CA ALA A 341 19.16 -5.51 1.32
C ALA A 341 18.08 -6.18 2.21
N LEU A 342 16.86 -5.66 2.19
CA LEU A 342 15.71 -6.29 2.86
C LEU A 342 15.42 -7.68 2.28
N GLY A 343 15.30 -7.79 0.94
CA GLY A 343 14.98 -9.04 0.25
C GLY A 343 16.02 -10.13 0.46
N GLU A 344 17.29 -9.76 0.63
CA GLU A 344 18.41 -10.67 0.89
C GLU A 344 18.61 -11.04 2.39
N GLY A 345 17.89 -10.38 3.32
CA GLY A 345 18.08 -10.62 4.75
C GLY A 345 19.31 -9.91 5.33
N ARG A 346 19.67 -8.75 4.77
CA ARG A 346 20.83 -7.94 5.18
C ARG A 346 20.44 -6.54 5.65
N LEU A 347 19.15 -6.34 6.01
CA LEU A 347 18.63 -5.03 6.39
C LEU A 347 19.43 -4.39 7.53
N ALA A 348 19.72 -5.14 8.59
CA ALA A 348 20.44 -4.63 9.76
C ALA A 348 21.84 -4.07 9.40
N ALA A 349 22.59 -4.78 8.56
CA ALA A 349 23.91 -4.33 8.11
C ALA A 349 23.80 -3.09 7.22
N TYR A 350 22.83 -3.08 6.31
CA TYR A 350 22.62 -1.99 5.37
C TYR A 350 22.25 -0.68 6.09
N VAL A 351 21.27 -0.69 7.00
CA VAL A 351 20.81 0.54 7.67
C VAL A 351 21.81 1.09 8.68
N LYS A 352 22.73 0.28 9.17
CA LYS A 352 23.83 0.73 10.00
C LYS A 352 24.77 1.65 9.23
N GLU A 353 25.01 1.37 7.95
CA GLU A 353 25.86 2.17 7.07
C GLU A 353 25.08 3.27 6.36
N HIS A 354 23.81 3.01 6.05
CA HIS A 354 22.89 3.87 5.31
C HIS A 354 21.58 4.06 6.07
N PRO A 355 21.54 4.88 7.15
CA PRO A 355 20.31 5.11 7.92
C PRO A 355 19.19 5.64 7.02
N VAL A 356 17.98 5.11 7.20
CA VAL A 356 16.79 5.58 6.47
C VAL A 356 16.47 7.00 6.95
N ARG A 357 16.30 7.90 6.01
CA ARG A 357 15.97 9.30 6.27
C ARG A 357 14.68 9.67 5.58
N PHE A 358 13.88 10.51 6.23
CA PHE A 358 12.62 11.00 5.69
C PHE A 358 12.77 12.40 5.13
N SER A 359 12.17 12.65 3.95
CA SER A 359 12.03 14.00 3.44
C SER A 359 11.10 14.81 4.36
N GLN A 360 11.48 16.06 4.61
CA GLN A 360 10.65 16.99 5.38
C GLN A 360 9.45 17.54 4.58
N ARG A 361 9.40 17.28 3.26
CA ARG A 361 8.24 17.66 2.46
C ARG A 361 7.03 16.83 2.84
N ALA A 362 5.88 17.49 2.89
CA ALA A 362 4.59 16.84 3.05
C ALA A 362 4.08 16.31 1.70
N TYR A 363 3.36 15.20 1.74
CA TYR A 363 2.67 14.62 0.59
C TYR A 363 1.21 14.37 0.94
N VAL A 364 0.32 14.73 0.01
CA VAL A 364 -1.12 14.47 0.08
C VAL A 364 -1.55 13.75 -1.17
N ASP A 365 -2.31 12.69 -0.99
CA ASP A 365 -2.95 11.90 -2.05
C ASP A 365 -4.46 12.08 -2.01
N ILE A 366 -5.06 12.29 -3.18
CA ILE A 366 -6.50 12.30 -3.39
C ILE A 366 -6.88 11.22 -4.39
N ALA A 367 -7.65 10.22 -3.95
CA ALA A 367 -8.13 9.16 -4.82
C ALA A 367 -9.31 9.65 -5.67
N LEU A 368 -9.13 9.71 -7.00
CA LEU A 368 -10.19 9.96 -7.95
C LEU A 368 -10.93 8.66 -8.24
N CYS A 369 -12.21 8.61 -7.91
CA CYS A 369 -13.03 7.42 -7.99
C CYS A 369 -14.05 7.49 -9.12
N ALA A 370 -14.35 6.33 -9.71
CA ALA A 370 -15.41 6.16 -10.70
C ALA A 370 -16.79 6.09 -10.02
N ALA A 371 -17.82 6.56 -10.71
CA ALA A 371 -19.20 6.43 -10.23
C ALA A 371 -19.53 4.99 -9.87
N GLY A 372 -20.21 4.79 -8.74
CA GLY A 372 -20.59 3.49 -8.21
C GLY A 372 -19.60 2.87 -7.20
N TYR A 373 -18.37 3.40 -7.07
CA TYR A 373 -17.44 2.96 -6.03
C TYR A 373 -17.96 3.39 -4.62
N PRO A 374 -17.81 2.56 -3.56
CA PRO A 374 -17.10 1.28 -3.45
C PRO A 374 -17.91 0.05 -3.87
N GLY A 375 -19.11 0.24 -4.44
CA GLY A 375 -19.89 -0.83 -5.07
C GLY A 375 -19.33 -1.20 -6.46
N VAL A 376 -20.22 -1.40 -7.45
CA VAL A 376 -19.84 -1.73 -8.82
C VAL A 376 -19.47 -0.45 -9.58
N PRO A 377 -18.19 -0.23 -9.93
CA PRO A 377 -17.79 1.00 -10.59
C PRO A 377 -18.18 1.01 -12.08
N LYS A 378 -18.51 2.19 -12.59
CA LYS A 378 -18.63 2.43 -14.02
C LYS A 378 -17.24 2.56 -14.64
N THR A 379 -16.99 1.82 -15.72
CA THR A 379 -15.68 1.77 -16.39
C THR A 379 -15.79 2.16 -17.85
N GLY A 380 -14.67 2.58 -18.44
CA GLY A 380 -14.59 2.94 -19.85
C GLY A 380 -14.62 4.42 -20.13
N GLU A 381 -14.80 5.23 -19.12
CA GLU A 381 -14.86 6.69 -19.26
C GLU A 381 -13.47 7.25 -19.58
N ARG A 382 -13.38 8.08 -20.61
CA ARG A 382 -12.12 8.70 -21.04
C ARG A 382 -11.59 9.67 -19.99
N ILE A 383 -10.29 9.54 -19.70
CA ILE A 383 -9.57 10.41 -18.77
C ILE A 383 -8.89 11.52 -19.57
N ALA A 384 -9.06 12.77 -19.14
CA ALA A 384 -8.44 13.95 -19.73
C ALA A 384 -7.78 14.84 -18.64
N GLY A 385 -6.95 15.79 -19.06
CA GLY A 385 -6.37 16.81 -18.18
C GLY A 385 -5.04 16.44 -17.53
N LEU A 386 -4.50 15.24 -17.79
CA LEU A 386 -3.18 14.82 -17.26
C LEU A 386 -2.03 15.69 -17.75
N ASP A 387 -2.18 16.31 -18.91
CA ASP A 387 -1.21 17.24 -19.50
C ASP A 387 -1.22 18.65 -18.89
N ARG A 388 -2.16 18.91 -17.97
CA ARG A 388 -2.35 20.21 -17.31
C ARG A 388 -2.04 20.19 -15.82
N LEU A 389 -1.46 19.10 -15.31
CA LEU A 389 -1.08 19.01 -13.90
C LEU A 389 0.00 20.04 -13.56
N PRO A 390 -0.10 20.72 -12.39
CA PRO A 390 0.94 21.65 -11.93
C PRO A 390 2.28 20.94 -11.66
N GLU A 391 3.33 21.72 -11.52
CA GLU A 391 4.58 21.23 -10.94
C GLU A 391 4.33 20.70 -9.52
N ASN A 392 5.08 19.68 -9.10
CA ASN A 392 4.94 18.98 -7.82
C ASN A 392 3.61 18.22 -7.62
N VAL A 393 2.83 18.02 -8.69
CA VAL A 393 1.63 17.19 -8.70
C VAL A 393 1.81 16.02 -9.66
N PHE A 394 1.55 14.80 -9.17
CA PHE A 394 1.74 13.55 -9.88
C PHE A 394 0.40 12.81 -9.99
N ALA A 395 0.17 12.17 -11.14
CA ALA A 395 -0.95 11.25 -11.30
C ALA A 395 -0.42 9.81 -11.21
N PHE A 396 -0.68 9.12 -10.10
CA PHE A 396 -0.39 7.71 -9.95
C PHE A 396 -1.61 6.91 -10.41
N HIS A 397 -1.41 6.09 -11.43
CA HIS A 397 -2.50 5.29 -11.98
C HIS A 397 -2.85 4.15 -11.03
N GLY A 398 -4.12 4.06 -10.70
CA GLY A 398 -4.74 2.90 -10.06
C GLY A 398 -5.38 2.00 -11.13
N ALA A 399 -6.70 1.86 -11.07
CA ALA A 399 -7.45 1.06 -12.02
C ALA A 399 -7.74 1.85 -13.31
N THR A 400 -6.77 1.92 -14.20
CA THR A 400 -6.89 2.53 -15.53
C THR A 400 -6.71 1.50 -16.65
N ARG A 401 -7.22 1.82 -17.85
CA ARG A 401 -6.98 1.03 -19.08
C ARG A 401 -6.65 1.95 -20.25
N ARG A 402 -6.09 1.39 -21.34
CA ARG A 402 -5.91 2.11 -22.60
C ARG A 402 -7.10 1.90 -23.54
N LEU A 403 -7.48 2.96 -24.22
CA LEU A 403 -8.39 2.93 -25.35
C LEU A 403 -7.62 2.63 -26.65
N PRO A 404 -8.31 2.21 -27.74
CA PRO A 404 -7.67 1.92 -29.02
C PRO A 404 -6.87 3.08 -29.63
N ASP A 405 -7.25 4.31 -29.34
CA ASP A 405 -6.55 5.53 -29.76
C ASP A 405 -5.38 5.93 -28.84
N GLY A 406 -5.07 5.11 -27.85
CA GLY A 406 -3.97 5.31 -26.91
C GLY A 406 -4.31 6.20 -25.71
N ALA A 407 -5.52 6.77 -25.60
CA ALA A 407 -5.95 7.53 -24.44
C ALA A 407 -6.17 6.61 -23.22
N PHE A 408 -6.17 7.20 -22.03
CA PHE A 408 -6.52 6.50 -20.79
C PHE A 408 -8.02 6.53 -20.54
N ALA A 409 -8.52 5.49 -19.89
CA ALA A 409 -9.90 5.39 -19.43
C ALA A 409 -9.98 4.72 -18.06
N THR A 410 -11.14 4.89 -17.40
CA THR A 410 -11.45 4.22 -16.13
C THR A 410 -11.49 2.70 -16.30
N GLY A 411 -10.87 1.97 -15.39
CA GLY A 411 -10.81 0.50 -15.41
C GLY A 411 -11.33 -0.16 -14.13
N GLY A 412 -11.66 0.64 -13.10
CA GLY A 412 -12.15 0.16 -11.80
C GLY A 412 -12.54 1.30 -10.87
N GLY A 413 -12.66 1.02 -9.58
CA GLY A 413 -13.19 1.94 -8.58
C GLY A 413 -12.29 3.15 -8.30
N ARG A 414 -11.12 2.94 -7.68
CA ARG A 414 -10.08 3.98 -7.54
C ARG A 414 -9.30 4.05 -8.83
N VAL A 415 -9.62 5.05 -9.64
CA VAL A 415 -9.09 5.19 -11.01
C VAL A 415 -7.67 5.70 -10.98
N MET A 416 -7.44 6.73 -10.17
CA MET A 416 -6.17 7.45 -10.15
C MET A 416 -5.97 8.13 -8.79
N HIS A 417 -4.72 8.28 -8.39
CA HIS A 417 -4.29 8.99 -7.21
C HIS A 417 -3.58 10.28 -7.62
N ILE A 418 -4.09 11.40 -7.16
CA ILE A 418 -3.44 12.70 -7.36
C ILE A 418 -2.59 13.01 -6.15
N VAL A 419 -1.30 12.82 -6.32
CA VAL A 419 -0.31 13.00 -5.26
C VAL A 419 0.40 14.33 -5.47
N ALA A 420 0.40 15.19 -4.46
CA ALA A 420 1.15 16.43 -4.50
C ALA A 420 2.09 16.55 -3.31
N ASN A 421 3.17 17.31 -3.48
CA ASN A 421 4.07 17.62 -2.39
C ASN A 421 4.23 19.13 -2.19
N GLY A 422 4.40 19.52 -0.93
CA GLY A 422 4.61 20.91 -0.50
C GLY A 422 5.58 21.01 0.68
N ALA A 423 5.95 22.22 1.05
CA ALA A 423 6.72 22.46 2.27
C ALA A 423 5.88 22.21 3.53
N THR A 424 4.56 22.33 3.41
CA THR A 424 3.58 22.05 4.47
C THR A 424 2.48 21.13 3.95
N VAL A 425 1.75 20.50 4.87
CA VAL A 425 0.55 19.71 4.53
C VAL A 425 -0.50 20.57 3.82
N SER A 426 -0.69 21.82 4.24
CA SER A 426 -1.64 22.72 3.58
C SER A 426 -1.27 22.99 2.12
N GLU A 427 0.00 23.28 1.85
CA GLU A 427 0.48 23.51 0.48
C GLU A 427 0.31 22.26 -0.39
N ALA A 428 0.73 21.08 0.12
CA ALA A 428 0.57 19.82 -0.58
C ALA A 428 -0.91 19.51 -0.88
N ARG A 429 -1.78 19.76 0.10
CA ARG A 429 -3.23 19.60 -0.02
C ARG A 429 -3.82 20.49 -1.11
N ASP A 430 -3.51 21.78 -1.10
CA ASP A 430 -4.05 22.73 -2.07
C ASP A 430 -3.61 22.35 -3.50
N LEU A 431 -2.35 21.97 -3.69
CA LEU A 431 -1.83 21.48 -4.95
C LEU A 431 -2.51 20.17 -5.41
N ALA A 432 -2.75 19.23 -4.48
CA ALA A 432 -3.43 17.97 -4.79
C ALA A 432 -4.87 18.22 -5.28
N TYR A 433 -5.61 19.14 -4.64
CA TYR A 433 -6.97 19.52 -5.09
C TYR A 433 -6.96 20.23 -6.44
N ILE A 434 -6.02 21.13 -6.69
CA ILE A 434 -5.86 21.73 -8.03
C ILE A 434 -5.64 20.65 -9.09
N GLY A 435 -4.82 19.63 -8.78
CA GLY A 435 -4.60 18.50 -9.68
C GLY A 435 -5.86 17.64 -9.85
N ALA A 436 -6.57 17.36 -8.76
CA ALA A 436 -7.81 16.59 -8.77
C ALA A 436 -8.92 17.25 -9.62
N GLU A 437 -9.02 18.58 -9.62
CA GLU A 437 -9.94 19.33 -10.46
C GLU A 437 -9.58 19.24 -11.93
N ARG A 438 -8.28 19.28 -12.28
CA ARG A 438 -7.81 19.28 -13.68
C ARG A 438 -8.00 17.94 -14.38
N VAL A 439 -7.91 16.83 -13.65
CA VAL A 439 -8.17 15.50 -14.22
C VAL A 439 -9.68 15.27 -14.28
N THR A 440 -10.19 14.92 -15.45
CA THR A 440 -11.63 14.77 -15.69
C THR A 440 -11.96 13.43 -16.34
N PHE A 441 -13.06 12.82 -15.92
CA PHE A 441 -13.75 11.72 -16.57
C PHE A 441 -15.21 11.71 -16.09
N GLU A 442 -16.12 11.12 -16.84
CA GLU A 442 -17.54 11.10 -16.49
C GLU A 442 -17.79 10.35 -15.19
N GLY A 443 -18.61 10.93 -14.32
CA GLY A 443 -18.92 10.37 -13.00
C GLY A 443 -17.77 10.37 -12.00
N LYS A 444 -16.72 11.16 -12.24
CA LYS A 444 -15.64 11.36 -11.29
C LYS A 444 -16.15 11.91 -9.96
N PHE A 445 -15.70 11.29 -8.85
CA PHE A 445 -15.86 11.89 -7.53
C PHE A 445 -14.62 11.64 -6.65
N TYR A 446 -14.46 12.44 -5.61
CA TYR A 446 -13.42 12.37 -4.61
C TYR A 446 -13.88 13.12 -3.36
N ARG A 447 -13.25 12.86 -2.21
CA ARG A 447 -13.53 13.59 -0.97
C ARG A 447 -12.91 15.01 -1.02
N SER A 448 -13.61 15.99 -0.43
CA SER A 448 -13.15 17.38 -0.34
C SER A 448 -12.41 17.72 0.96
N ASP A 449 -12.33 16.78 1.89
CA ASP A 449 -11.81 16.99 3.24
C ASP A 449 -10.52 16.23 3.56
N ILE A 450 -9.89 15.58 2.57
CA ILE A 450 -8.62 14.87 2.76
C ILE A 450 -7.57 15.81 3.35
N ALA A 451 -6.87 15.36 4.39
CA ALA A 451 -5.85 16.11 5.13
C ALA A 451 -6.34 17.45 5.74
N ARG A 452 -7.67 17.63 5.91
CA ARG A 452 -8.21 18.80 6.57
C ARG A 452 -7.89 18.75 8.07
N GLY A 453 -7.27 19.80 8.58
CA GLY A 453 -6.92 19.91 10.02
C GLY A 453 -5.62 19.21 10.39
N GLU A 454 -4.94 18.53 9.46
CA GLU A 454 -3.61 18.01 9.70
C GLU A 454 -2.60 19.19 9.77
N VAL A 455 -2.28 19.58 10.99
CA VAL A 455 -1.25 20.61 11.26
C VAL A 455 -0.06 19.92 11.89
N VAL A 456 0.98 19.71 11.08
CA VAL A 456 2.27 19.24 11.58
C VAL A 456 3.15 20.45 11.82
N ALA A 457 3.71 20.58 13.02
CA ALA A 457 4.65 21.65 13.33
C ALA A 457 5.81 21.63 12.33
N ALA A 458 6.19 22.79 11.82
CA ALA A 458 7.41 22.88 11.02
C ALA A 458 8.60 22.52 11.93
N ALA A 459 9.44 21.58 11.46
CA ALA A 459 10.63 21.14 12.17
C ALA A 459 11.72 22.22 12.16
#